data_89d897213e0c03b617a3df88bbc5c698
#
_entry.id   89d897213e0c03b617a3df88bbc5c698
#
_cell.length_a   1.000
_cell.length_b   1.000
_cell.length_c   1.000
_cell.angle_alpha   90.00
_cell.angle_beta   90.00
_cell.angle_gamma   90.00
#
_symmetry.space_group_name_H-M   'P 1'
#
loop_
_entity.id
_entity.type
_entity.pdbx_description
1 polymer ?
#
loop_
_entity_poly.entity_id
_entity_poly.type
_entity_poly.pdbx_seq_one_letter_code
_entity_poly.pdbx_strand_id
1 'polypeptide(L)'
;MNVAKDPATLTPASTLDLRPLMLVNMACTMSMMAFVALIGPIARLLGMATWQAGAAVTVAGVVWVLLARPWGRLADRYGRRRVLLLGSGGFTLAYWVLCLFIDGALRWLPGASVAFFGLMLARGLIGAFYAALPVGGNALIADHVEPQRRARAMASLGAANAVGLVVGPALAALLSRYSLSLPFYAMSLLPATAFVVLLFKLKPQPLAQVHAPNPVRLSDPRLRRPLLVAFSAMLSITVSQIAVGFFALDRLRLEAGDAAQAAGIALTCVGVALMLAQVFLRRLEWPPAKMIRVGASISGLGFAAAALATQAPWLWGAFFVAAFGMGFVFPAFSALAANAMHASEQGATAGSIGAAQGMGAVIGPLAGTLVYALDPRLPFLAVGALLLLVGLWPVATDQRH
;
A
#
# COMPACT_ATOMS: atom_id res chain seq x y z
N MET A 1 37.56 50.47 -5.28
CA MET A 1 37.97 49.25 -6.00
C MET A 1 36.93 48.14 -5.63
N ASN A 2 35.85 48.13 -6.44
CA ASN A 2 34.73 47.19 -6.24
C ASN A 2 35.09 45.85 -6.87
N VAL A 3 35.36 44.83 -6.04
CA VAL A 3 35.49 43.45 -6.52
C VAL A 3 34.07 42.91 -6.73
N ALA A 4 33.65 42.91 -8.00
CA ALA A 4 32.44 42.20 -8.43
C ALA A 4 32.61 40.71 -8.06
N LYS A 5 31.76 40.20 -7.15
CA LYS A 5 31.61 38.77 -6.93
C LYS A 5 31.06 38.15 -8.22
N ASP A 6 31.86 37.36 -8.86
CA ASP A 6 31.47 36.44 -9.94
C ASP A 6 30.20 35.67 -9.54
N PRO A 7 29.17 35.66 -10.40
CA PRO A 7 28.06 34.74 -10.17
C PRO A 7 28.58 33.33 -10.37
N ALA A 8 28.96 32.68 -9.26
CA ALA A 8 29.43 31.31 -9.20
C ALA A 8 28.54 30.44 -10.10
N THR A 9 29.21 29.88 -11.10
CA THR A 9 28.79 28.80 -11.96
C THR A 9 27.81 27.86 -11.24
N LEU A 10 26.52 28.09 -11.48
CA LEU A 10 25.48 27.12 -11.13
C LEU A 10 25.74 25.89 -11.99
N THR A 11 26.48 24.94 -11.43
CA THR A 11 26.53 23.58 -12.01
C THR A 11 25.10 23.14 -12.23
N PRO A 12 24.71 22.76 -13.45
CA PRO A 12 23.34 22.34 -13.73
C PRO A 12 23.02 21.21 -12.75
N ALA A 13 21.97 21.40 -11.95
CA ALA A 13 21.48 20.41 -11.00
C ALA A 13 21.30 19.11 -11.80
N SER A 14 22.12 18.11 -11.52
CA SER A 14 22.05 16.81 -12.19
C SER A 14 20.64 16.28 -11.97
N THR A 15 19.86 16.18 -13.04
CA THR A 15 18.47 15.71 -12.98
C THR A 15 18.50 14.31 -12.39
N LEU A 16 17.96 14.16 -11.16
CA LEU A 16 17.86 12.88 -10.49
C LEU A 16 17.04 11.90 -11.34
N ASP A 17 17.65 10.80 -11.78
CA ASP A 17 16.92 9.74 -12.47
C ASP A 17 16.09 8.95 -11.45
N LEU A 18 14.76 9.11 -11.52
CA LEU A 18 13.82 8.44 -10.64
C LEU A 18 13.49 7.00 -11.07
N ARG A 19 13.89 6.56 -12.27
CA ARG A 19 13.55 5.24 -12.82
C ARG A 19 13.99 4.09 -11.92
N PRO A 20 15.21 4.09 -11.34
CA PRO A 20 15.61 3.03 -10.41
C PRO A 20 14.73 2.96 -9.15
N LEU A 21 14.33 4.11 -8.60
CA LEU A 21 13.42 4.17 -7.45
C LEU A 21 12.02 3.69 -7.79
N MET A 22 11.50 4.08 -8.96
CA MET A 22 10.22 3.60 -9.46
C MET A 22 10.21 2.08 -9.63
N LEU A 23 11.29 1.52 -10.19
CA LEU A 23 11.44 0.08 -10.37
C LEU A 23 11.45 -0.67 -9.03
N VAL A 24 12.20 -0.19 -8.04
CA VAL A 24 12.25 -0.79 -6.69
C VAL A 24 10.87 -0.74 -6.02
N ASN A 25 10.19 0.42 -6.05
CA ASN A 25 8.86 0.54 -5.46
C ASN A 25 7.85 -0.40 -6.12
N MET A 26 7.84 -0.45 -7.45
CA MET A 26 6.97 -1.34 -8.22
C MET A 26 7.25 -2.80 -7.87
N ALA A 27 8.52 -3.23 -7.93
CA ALA A 27 8.92 -4.62 -7.68
C ALA A 27 8.58 -5.08 -6.26
N CYS A 28 8.90 -4.26 -5.25
CA CYS A 28 8.57 -4.59 -3.86
C CYS A 28 7.05 -4.66 -3.63
N THR A 29 6.28 -3.73 -4.21
CA THR A 29 4.82 -3.74 -4.10
C THR A 29 4.21 -4.95 -4.80
N MET A 30 4.69 -5.33 -6.00
CA MET A 30 4.25 -6.56 -6.68
C MET A 30 4.48 -7.79 -5.80
N SER A 31 5.66 -7.92 -5.21
CA SER A 31 6.02 -9.04 -4.34
C SER A 31 5.15 -9.09 -3.08
N MET A 32 4.89 -7.93 -2.45
CA MET A 32 4.02 -7.85 -1.28
C MET A 32 2.56 -8.21 -1.61
N MET A 33 2.05 -7.75 -2.74
CA MET A 33 0.66 -8.01 -3.15
C MET A 33 0.44 -9.45 -3.62
N ALA A 34 1.44 -10.09 -4.20
CA ALA A 34 1.39 -11.52 -4.49
C ALA A 34 1.20 -12.35 -3.21
N PHE A 35 1.91 -12.00 -2.13
CA PHE A 35 1.69 -12.66 -0.83
C PHE A 35 0.27 -12.46 -0.30
N VAL A 36 -0.26 -11.23 -0.37
CA VAL A 36 -1.62 -10.92 0.11
C VAL A 36 -2.68 -11.72 -0.66
N ALA A 37 -2.50 -11.90 -1.96
CA ALA A 37 -3.41 -12.69 -2.80
C ALA A 37 -3.43 -14.19 -2.43
N LEU A 38 -2.28 -14.74 -1.99
CA LEU A 38 -2.09 -16.17 -1.80
C LEU A 38 -2.17 -16.62 -0.33
N ILE A 39 -2.10 -15.69 0.63
CA ILE A 39 -2.01 -16.04 2.06
C ILE A 39 -3.23 -16.82 2.55
N GLY A 40 -4.43 -16.56 2.03
CA GLY A 40 -5.66 -17.31 2.41
C GLY A 40 -5.52 -18.80 2.13
N PRO A 41 -5.33 -19.23 0.85
CA PRO A 41 -5.10 -20.62 0.49
C PRO A 41 -3.92 -21.26 1.22
N ILE A 42 -2.79 -20.57 1.32
CA ILE A 42 -1.58 -21.09 2.01
C ILE A 42 -1.86 -21.34 3.49
N ALA A 43 -2.51 -20.41 4.18
CA ALA A 43 -2.83 -20.53 5.60
C ALA A 43 -3.75 -21.75 5.87
N ARG A 44 -4.73 -22.00 4.98
CA ARG A 44 -5.60 -23.17 5.08
C ARG A 44 -4.86 -24.47 4.90
N LEU A 45 -3.98 -24.56 3.90
CA LEU A 45 -3.15 -25.76 3.66
C LEU A 45 -2.20 -26.05 4.83
N LEU A 46 -1.68 -24.99 5.48
CA LEU A 46 -0.81 -25.13 6.65
C LEU A 46 -1.57 -25.30 7.98
N GLY A 47 -2.90 -25.46 7.94
CA GLY A 47 -3.74 -25.64 9.11
C GLY A 47 -3.80 -24.42 10.05
N MET A 48 -3.45 -23.23 9.54
CA MET A 48 -3.46 -22.00 10.32
C MET A 48 -4.89 -21.45 10.48
N ALA A 49 -5.16 -20.86 11.64
CA ALA A 49 -6.36 -20.06 11.85
C ALA A 49 -6.32 -18.77 11.02
N THR A 50 -7.50 -18.25 10.64
CA THR A 50 -7.60 -17.03 9.80
C THR A 50 -6.89 -15.83 10.42
N TRP A 51 -7.01 -15.63 11.74
CA TRP A 51 -6.36 -14.52 12.45
C TRP A 51 -4.82 -14.59 12.39
N GLN A 52 -4.24 -15.80 12.33
CA GLN A 52 -2.80 -15.99 12.19
C GLN A 52 -2.28 -15.45 10.84
N ALA A 53 -3.03 -15.66 9.77
CA ALA A 53 -2.72 -15.07 8.47
C ALA A 53 -2.81 -13.53 8.51
N GLY A 54 -3.85 -12.98 9.14
CA GLY A 54 -3.99 -11.55 9.36
C GLY A 54 -2.84 -10.96 10.17
N ALA A 55 -2.44 -11.64 11.25
CA ALA A 55 -1.30 -11.26 12.08
C ALA A 55 0.02 -11.24 11.28
N ALA A 56 0.25 -12.24 10.41
CA ALA A 56 1.44 -12.29 9.55
C ALA A 56 1.50 -11.12 8.54
N VAL A 57 0.35 -10.63 8.06
CA VAL A 57 0.32 -9.41 7.22
C VAL A 57 0.52 -8.16 8.09
N THR A 58 -0.15 -8.07 9.22
CA THR A 58 -0.10 -6.94 10.16
C THR A 58 1.31 -6.71 10.70
N VAL A 59 2.06 -7.76 11.07
CA VAL A 59 3.40 -7.61 11.65
C VAL A 59 4.37 -6.86 10.72
N ALA A 60 4.29 -7.09 9.42
CA ALA A 60 5.11 -6.35 8.46
C ALA A 60 4.81 -4.85 8.50
N GLY A 61 3.53 -4.47 8.61
CA GLY A 61 3.11 -3.07 8.75
C GLY A 61 3.54 -2.45 10.08
N VAL A 62 3.38 -3.17 11.19
CA VAL A 62 3.81 -2.70 12.52
C VAL A 62 5.32 -2.44 12.53
N VAL A 63 6.12 -3.40 12.08
CA VAL A 63 7.58 -3.28 12.04
C VAL A 63 8.00 -2.15 11.09
N TRP A 64 7.31 -2.00 9.94
CA TRP A 64 7.54 -0.87 9.04
C TRP A 64 7.34 0.48 9.74
N VAL A 65 6.23 0.68 10.44
CA VAL A 65 5.95 1.92 11.17
C VAL A 65 6.97 2.19 12.27
N LEU A 66 7.33 1.16 13.04
CA LEU A 66 8.31 1.28 14.12
C LEU A 66 9.71 1.65 13.61
N LEU A 67 10.12 1.09 12.47
CA LEU A 67 11.45 1.29 11.90
C LEU A 67 11.55 2.47 10.93
N ALA A 68 10.44 3.11 10.55
CA ALA A 68 10.46 4.28 9.65
C ALA A 68 11.34 5.42 10.20
N ARG A 69 11.21 5.74 11.50
CA ARG A 69 12.03 6.78 12.15
C ARG A 69 13.51 6.39 12.28
N PRO A 70 13.90 5.19 12.75
CA PRO A 70 15.29 4.72 12.71
C PRO A 70 15.90 4.81 11.31
N TRP A 71 15.22 4.34 10.27
CA TRP A 71 15.69 4.42 8.90
C TRP A 71 15.87 5.87 8.43
N GLY A 72 14.97 6.78 8.82
CA GLY A 72 15.11 8.22 8.54
C GLY A 72 16.40 8.79 9.12
N ARG A 73 16.66 8.54 10.42
CA ARG A 73 17.91 8.97 11.09
C ARG A 73 19.17 8.35 10.45
N LEU A 74 19.08 7.10 10.02
CA LEU A 74 20.17 6.44 9.30
C LEU A 74 20.42 7.11 7.94
N ALA A 75 19.35 7.48 7.24
CA ALA A 75 19.41 8.16 5.95
C ALA A 75 20.03 9.56 6.08
N ASP A 76 19.75 10.28 7.17
CA ASP A 76 20.36 11.57 7.46
C ASP A 76 21.85 11.46 7.80
N ARG A 77 22.24 10.41 8.52
CA ARG A 77 23.63 10.19 8.99
C ARG A 77 24.55 9.59 7.93
N TYR A 78 24.07 8.59 7.19
CA TYR A 78 24.90 7.78 6.28
C TYR A 78 24.62 8.04 4.80
N GLY A 79 23.63 8.89 4.50
CA GLY A 79 23.22 9.24 3.14
C GLY A 79 22.09 8.36 2.57
N ARG A 80 21.27 8.97 1.73
CA ARG A 80 20.05 8.37 1.16
C ARG A 80 20.33 7.10 0.35
N ARG A 81 21.42 7.12 -0.45
CA ARG A 81 21.80 5.99 -1.30
C ARG A 81 22.10 4.73 -0.49
N ARG A 82 22.88 4.85 0.59
CA ARG A 82 23.24 3.69 1.43
C ARG A 82 22.00 3.05 2.04
N VAL A 83 21.09 3.86 2.56
CA VAL A 83 19.83 3.38 3.16
C VAL A 83 18.93 2.71 2.13
N LEU A 84 18.80 3.26 0.93
CA LEU A 84 18.03 2.66 -0.15
C LEU A 84 18.61 1.32 -0.61
N LEU A 85 19.95 1.20 -0.68
CA LEU A 85 20.62 -0.05 -1.03
C LEU A 85 20.48 -1.11 0.07
N LEU A 86 20.67 -0.73 1.35
CA LEU A 86 20.47 -1.65 2.48
C LEU A 86 19.01 -2.10 2.59
N GLY A 87 18.07 -1.17 2.42
CA GLY A 87 16.64 -1.48 2.45
C GLY A 87 16.22 -2.39 1.29
N SER A 88 16.64 -2.09 0.06
CA SER A 88 16.31 -2.89 -1.12
C SER A 88 16.99 -4.26 -1.09
N GLY A 89 18.27 -4.34 -0.74
CA GLY A 89 18.99 -5.60 -0.60
C GLY A 89 18.45 -6.47 0.53
N GLY A 90 18.21 -5.86 1.71
CA GLY A 90 17.61 -6.56 2.84
C GLY A 90 16.18 -7.03 2.57
N PHE A 91 15.36 -6.23 1.87
CA PHE A 91 14.03 -6.66 1.40
C PHE A 91 14.14 -7.88 0.48
N THR A 92 15.05 -7.85 -0.48
CA THR A 92 15.28 -8.95 -1.42
C THR A 92 15.64 -10.24 -0.68
N LEU A 93 16.59 -10.18 0.25
CA LEU A 93 16.98 -11.32 1.06
C LEU A 93 15.84 -11.82 1.95
N ALA A 94 15.13 -10.93 2.62
CA ALA A 94 13.97 -11.28 3.45
C ALA A 94 12.85 -11.93 2.61
N TYR A 95 12.65 -11.47 1.38
CA TYR A 95 11.67 -12.07 0.48
C TYR A 95 12.10 -13.46 0.00
N TRP A 96 13.40 -13.69 -0.25
CA TRP A 96 13.95 -15.03 -0.53
C TRP A 96 13.74 -15.97 0.65
N VAL A 97 14.00 -15.51 1.89
CA VAL A 97 13.71 -16.28 3.11
C VAL A 97 12.22 -16.66 3.17
N LEU A 98 11.32 -15.72 2.86
CA LEU A 98 9.87 -16.00 2.78
C LEU A 98 9.56 -17.07 1.72
N CYS A 99 10.13 -16.97 0.52
CA CYS A 99 9.92 -17.94 -0.55
C CYS A 99 10.32 -19.35 -0.15
N LEU A 100 11.54 -19.50 0.36
CA LEU A 100 12.07 -20.80 0.79
C LEU A 100 11.28 -21.37 1.96
N PHE A 101 10.87 -20.51 2.89
CA PHE A 101 10.05 -20.93 4.03
C PHE A 101 8.66 -21.43 3.56
N ILE A 102 7.96 -20.69 2.69
CA ILE A 102 6.65 -21.11 2.17
C ILE A 102 6.76 -22.41 1.39
N ASP A 103 7.74 -22.54 0.50
CA ASP A 103 7.94 -23.75 -0.29
C ASP A 103 8.24 -24.95 0.61
N GLY A 104 9.13 -24.81 1.59
CA GLY A 104 9.41 -25.83 2.58
C GLY A 104 8.20 -26.17 3.44
N ALA A 105 7.47 -25.17 3.92
CA ALA A 105 6.27 -25.39 4.73
C ALA A 105 5.15 -26.12 3.97
N LEU A 106 4.97 -25.83 2.69
CA LEU A 106 3.99 -26.53 1.84
C LEU A 106 4.40 -28.00 1.52
N ARG A 107 5.71 -28.31 1.50
CA ARG A 107 6.19 -29.67 1.27
C ARG A 107 6.16 -30.54 2.53
N TRP A 108 6.57 -29.99 3.67
CA TRP A 108 6.78 -30.74 4.91
C TRP A 108 5.64 -30.63 5.92
N LEU A 109 4.75 -29.68 5.74
CA LEU A 109 3.59 -29.40 6.60
C LEU A 109 3.97 -29.39 8.11
N PRO A 110 4.81 -28.48 8.55
CA PRO A 110 5.46 -28.51 9.88
C PRO A 110 4.50 -28.24 11.05
N GLY A 111 3.21 -28.12 10.78
CA GLY A 111 2.20 -27.76 11.75
C GLY A 111 1.96 -26.24 11.84
N ALA A 112 0.73 -25.88 12.27
CA ALA A 112 0.25 -24.49 12.24
C ALA A 112 1.10 -23.51 13.06
N SER A 113 1.61 -23.93 14.22
CA SER A 113 2.45 -23.07 15.07
C SER A 113 3.79 -22.71 14.43
N VAL A 114 4.48 -23.70 13.86
CA VAL A 114 5.77 -23.46 13.17
C VAL A 114 5.55 -22.61 11.93
N ALA A 115 4.50 -22.89 11.15
CA ALA A 115 4.12 -22.09 10.00
C ALA A 115 3.83 -20.64 10.40
N PHE A 116 3.08 -20.42 11.47
CA PHE A 116 2.75 -19.09 11.99
C PHE A 116 3.99 -18.30 12.39
N PHE A 117 4.82 -18.83 13.28
CA PHE A 117 6.01 -18.11 13.75
C PHE A 117 7.04 -17.87 12.64
N GLY A 118 7.20 -18.83 11.71
CA GLY A 118 8.07 -18.64 10.55
C GLY A 118 7.57 -17.52 9.61
N LEU A 119 6.28 -17.49 9.33
CA LEU A 119 5.67 -16.39 8.57
C LEU A 119 5.79 -15.04 9.29
N MET A 120 5.55 -15.01 10.62
CA MET A 120 5.73 -13.81 11.43
C MET A 120 7.15 -13.26 11.33
N LEU A 121 8.16 -14.12 11.46
CA LEU A 121 9.57 -13.72 11.33
C LEU A 121 9.90 -13.20 9.93
N ALA A 122 9.57 -13.97 8.89
CA ALA A 122 9.86 -13.60 7.50
C ALA A 122 9.14 -12.30 7.11
N ARG A 123 7.88 -12.13 7.49
CA ARG A 123 7.09 -10.91 7.24
C ARG A 123 7.59 -9.71 8.04
N GLY A 124 8.00 -9.93 9.30
CA GLY A 124 8.65 -8.90 10.11
C GLY A 124 9.93 -8.39 9.47
N LEU A 125 10.79 -9.28 8.97
CA LEU A 125 12.01 -8.90 8.24
C LEU A 125 11.70 -8.11 6.97
N ILE A 126 10.69 -8.53 6.19
CA ILE A 126 10.23 -7.77 5.01
C ILE A 126 9.79 -6.36 5.41
N GLY A 127 8.97 -6.21 6.46
CA GLY A 127 8.53 -4.91 6.95
C GLY A 127 9.69 -4.04 7.43
N ALA A 128 10.68 -4.65 8.09
CA ALA A 128 11.86 -3.97 8.60
C ALA A 128 12.67 -3.29 7.49
N PHE A 129 12.95 -4.00 6.42
CA PHE A 129 13.74 -3.47 5.31
C PHE A 129 12.91 -2.62 4.35
N TYR A 130 11.63 -2.95 4.15
CA TYR A 130 10.73 -2.15 3.32
C TYR A 130 10.60 -0.71 3.85
N ALA A 131 10.67 -0.51 5.17
CA ALA A 131 10.60 0.81 5.79
C ALA A 131 11.62 1.82 5.24
N ALA A 132 12.80 1.34 4.83
CA ALA A 132 13.86 2.17 4.28
C ALA A 132 13.51 2.78 2.91
N LEU A 133 12.67 2.10 2.11
CA LEU A 133 12.41 2.47 0.72
C LEU A 133 11.58 3.74 0.58
N PRO A 134 10.36 3.86 1.16
CA PRO A 134 9.60 5.10 1.09
C PRO A 134 10.28 6.25 1.84
N VAL A 135 10.93 5.97 2.98
CA VAL A 135 11.64 6.99 3.75
C VAL A 135 12.83 7.54 2.97
N GLY A 136 13.69 6.68 2.45
CA GLY A 136 14.87 7.09 1.67
C GLY A 136 14.49 7.70 0.32
N GLY A 137 13.48 7.16 -0.37
CA GLY A 137 13.01 7.65 -1.66
C GLY A 137 12.39 9.04 -1.58
N ASN A 138 11.50 9.25 -0.61
CA ASN A 138 10.87 10.55 -0.38
C ASN A 138 11.88 11.61 0.04
N ALA A 139 12.83 11.24 0.92
CA ALA A 139 13.91 12.14 1.33
C ALA A 139 14.81 12.49 0.14
N LEU A 140 15.18 11.53 -0.71
CA LEU A 140 16.01 11.77 -1.89
C LEU A 140 15.32 12.75 -2.86
N ILE A 141 14.01 12.63 -3.08
CA ILE A 141 13.23 13.57 -3.87
C ILE A 141 13.23 14.95 -3.23
N ALA A 142 13.00 15.03 -1.91
CA ALA A 142 12.97 16.30 -1.19
C ALA A 142 14.33 17.04 -1.26
N ASP A 143 15.44 16.29 -1.24
CA ASP A 143 16.78 16.86 -1.23
C ASP A 143 17.25 17.32 -2.61
N HIS A 144 16.86 16.62 -3.70
CA HIS A 144 17.47 16.79 -5.03
C HIS A 144 16.50 17.22 -6.13
N VAL A 145 15.21 17.31 -5.85
CA VAL A 145 14.19 17.76 -6.81
C VAL A 145 13.71 19.15 -6.44
N GLU A 146 13.68 20.06 -7.41
CA GLU A 146 13.17 21.43 -7.23
C GLU A 146 11.75 21.41 -6.63
N PRO A 147 11.40 22.34 -5.73
CA PRO A 147 10.09 22.35 -5.04
C PRO A 147 8.91 22.25 -5.99
N GLN A 148 8.96 22.92 -7.13
CA GLN A 148 7.89 22.93 -8.15
C GLN A 148 7.68 21.58 -8.84
N ARG A 149 8.73 20.74 -8.86
CA ARG A 149 8.72 19.41 -9.52
C ARG A 149 8.54 18.25 -8.56
N ARG A 150 8.64 18.49 -7.23
CA ARG A 150 8.53 17.45 -6.19
C ARG A 150 7.21 16.69 -6.26
N ALA A 151 6.09 17.40 -6.42
CA ALA A 151 4.77 16.78 -6.54
C ALA A 151 4.71 15.79 -7.71
N ARG A 152 5.27 16.16 -8.87
CA ARG A 152 5.34 15.29 -10.05
C ARG A 152 6.25 14.08 -9.82
N ALA A 153 7.38 14.25 -9.14
CA ALA A 153 8.29 13.16 -8.78
C ALA A 153 7.63 12.15 -7.83
N MET A 154 6.94 12.65 -6.77
CA MET A 154 6.17 11.80 -5.84
C MET A 154 5.04 11.06 -6.57
N ALA A 155 4.31 11.74 -7.48
CA ALA A 155 3.28 11.11 -8.29
C ALA A 155 3.83 9.98 -9.17
N SER A 156 5.06 10.12 -9.69
CA SER A 156 5.71 9.05 -10.47
C SER A 156 6.00 7.80 -9.63
N LEU A 157 6.46 7.96 -8.37
CA LEU A 157 6.61 6.84 -7.44
C LEU A 157 5.26 6.20 -7.08
N GLY A 158 4.23 7.03 -6.87
CA GLY A 158 2.86 6.56 -6.64
C GLY A 158 2.32 5.76 -7.82
N ALA A 159 2.57 6.19 -9.05
CA ALA A 159 2.18 5.47 -10.28
C ALA A 159 2.90 4.11 -10.39
N ALA A 160 4.19 4.05 -10.07
CA ALA A 160 4.94 2.79 -10.03
C ALA A 160 4.36 1.82 -8.98
N ASN A 161 4.00 2.34 -7.80
CA ASN A 161 3.30 1.56 -6.76
C ASN A 161 1.94 1.04 -7.28
N ALA A 162 1.15 1.87 -7.96
CA ALA A 162 -0.14 1.49 -8.51
C ALA A 162 -0.03 0.34 -9.52
N VAL A 163 1.00 0.36 -10.39
CA VAL A 163 1.30 -0.77 -11.29
C VAL A 163 1.58 -2.03 -10.48
N GLY A 164 2.37 -1.93 -9.40
CA GLY A 164 2.66 -3.05 -8.52
C GLY A 164 1.41 -3.66 -7.85
N LEU A 165 0.48 -2.80 -7.43
CA LEU A 165 -0.80 -3.21 -6.84
C LEU A 165 -1.69 -4.01 -7.80
N VAL A 166 -1.61 -3.72 -9.11
CA VAL A 166 -2.41 -4.39 -10.15
C VAL A 166 -1.73 -5.66 -10.65
N VAL A 167 -0.45 -5.53 -11.03
CA VAL A 167 0.28 -6.60 -11.72
C VAL A 167 0.69 -7.71 -10.75
N GLY A 168 0.97 -7.39 -9.49
CA GLY A 168 1.36 -8.38 -8.48
C GLY A 168 0.32 -9.49 -8.31
N PRO A 169 -0.93 -9.17 -7.92
CA PRO A 169 -2.01 -10.15 -7.80
C PRO A 169 -2.34 -10.87 -9.12
N ALA A 170 -2.28 -10.16 -10.27
CA ALA A 170 -2.54 -10.74 -11.58
C ALA A 170 -1.56 -11.85 -11.92
N LEU A 171 -0.26 -11.60 -11.73
CA LEU A 171 0.77 -12.60 -11.94
C LEU A 171 0.71 -13.72 -10.91
N ALA A 172 0.38 -13.40 -9.65
CA ALA A 172 0.17 -14.42 -8.63
C ALA A 172 -0.98 -15.35 -8.99
N ALA A 173 -2.11 -14.82 -9.47
CA ALA A 173 -3.25 -15.60 -9.94
C ALA A 173 -2.91 -16.48 -11.14
N LEU A 174 -2.14 -15.94 -12.09
CA LEU A 174 -1.73 -16.69 -13.27
C LEU A 174 -0.80 -17.86 -12.93
N LEU A 175 0.19 -17.60 -12.10
CA LEU A 175 1.22 -18.58 -11.75
C LEU A 175 0.74 -19.60 -10.71
N SER A 176 -0.25 -19.27 -9.87
CA SER A 176 -0.83 -20.19 -8.89
C SER A 176 -1.52 -21.40 -9.51
N ARG A 177 -1.87 -21.34 -10.81
CA ARG A 177 -2.38 -22.50 -11.58
C ARG A 177 -1.40 -23.66 -11.67
N TYR A 178 -0.10 -23.36 -11.62
CA TYR A 178 0.94 -24.39 -11.70
C TYR A 178 1.37 -24.88 -10.31
N SER A 179 1.60 -23.95 -9.38
CA SER A 179 1.83 -24.23 -7.97
C SER A 179 1.68 -22.98 -7.12
N LEU A 180 1.36 -23.13 -5.83
CA LEU A 180 1.26 -22.00 -4.90
C LEU A 180 2.61 -21.40 -4.54
N SER A 181 3.73 -22.11 -4.74
CA SER A 181 5.09 -21.62 -4.50
C SER A 181 5.66 -20.81 -5.68
N LEU A 182 5.25 -21.13 -6.92
CA LEU A 182 5.81 -20.53 -8.14
C LEU A 182 5.69 -18.98 -8.18
N PRO A 183 4.54 -18.40 -7.80
CA PRO A 183 4.40 -16.94 -7.75
C PRO A 183 5.47 -16.26 -6.88
N PHE A 184 5.84 -16.86 -5.74
CA PHE A 184 6.84 -16.28 -4.84
C PHE A 184 8.23 -16.27 -5.46
N TYR A 185 8.64 -17.36 -6.12
CA TYR A 185 9.92 -17.43 -6.83
C TYR A 185 9.97 -16.43 -7.98
N ALA A 186 8.92 -16.36 -8.80
CA ALA A 186 8.84 -15.38 -9.89
C ALA A 186 8.91 -13.93 -9.36
N MET A 187 8.17 -13.64 -8.28
CA MET A 187 8.17 -12.30 -7.67
C MET A 187 9.47 -11.98 -6.94
N SER A 188 10.26 -12.96 -6.49
CA SER A 188 11.54 -12.72 -5.83
C SER A 188 12.63 -12.21 -6.78
N LEU A 189 12.52 -12.51 -8.07
CA LEU A 189 13.43 -12.03 -9.10
C LEU A 189 13.28 -10.52 -9.33
N LEU A 190 12.08 -9.96 -9.13
CA LEU A 190 11.80 -8.55 -9.38
C LEU A 190 12.54 -7.61 -8.42
N PRO A 191 12.45 -7.76 -7.07
CA PRO A 191 13.24 -6.93 -6.17
C PRO A 191 14.74 -7.19 -6.30
N ALA A 192 15.17 -8.41 -6.68
CA ALA A 192 16.57 -8.71 -6.94
C ALA A 192 17.11 -7.91 -8.15
N THR A 193 16.39 -7.93 -9.27
CA THR A 193 16.76 -7.14 -10.46
C THR A 193 16.68 -5.64 -10.17
N ALA A 194 15.66 -5.19 -9.44
CA ALA A 194 15.50 -3.80 -9.03
C ALA A 194 16.65 -3.34 -8.12
N PHE A 195 17.09 -4.18 -7.19
CA PHE A 195 18.26 -3.91 -6.34
C PHE A 195 19.54 -3.74 -7.17
N VAL A 196 19.78 -4.65 -8.13
CA VAL A 196 20.95 -4.56 -9.03
C VAL A 196 20.92 -3.27 -9.84
N VAL A 197 19.76 -2.92 -10.42
CA VAL A 197 19.60 -1.66 -11.17
C VAL A 197 19.84 -0.46 -10.25
N LEU A 198 19.31 -0.47 -9.01
CA LEU A 198 19.53 0.60 -8.05
C LEU A 198 21.00 0.75 -7.69
N LEU A 199 21.72 -0.38 -7.47
CA LEU A 199 23.14 -0.40 -7.12
C LEU A 199 24.01 0.31 -8.16
N PHE A 200 23.74 0.07 -9.45
CA PHE A 200 24.55 0.62 -10.56
C PHE A 200 24.07 1.99 -11.05
N LYS A 201 22.77 2.27 -11.00
CA LYS A 201 22.21 3.52 -11.57
C LYS A 201 22.06 4.64 -10.55
N LEU A 202 21.87 4.35 -9.27
CA LEU A 202 21.77 5.40 -8.26
C LEU A 202 23.17 5.87 -7.85
N LYS A 203 23.56 7.05 -8.35
CA LYS A 203 24.85 7.66 -8.01
C LYS A 203 24.88 8.11 -6.54
N PRO A 204 26.07 8.18 -5.90
CA PRO A 204 26.24 8.82 -4.60
C PRO A 204 25.79 10.29 -4.70
N GLN A 205 25.03 10.73 -3.69
CA GLN A 205 24.55 12.10 -3.61
C GLN A 205 25.18 12.79 -2.38
N PRO A 206 25.48 14.10 -2.44
CA PRO A 206 25.92 14.84 -1.26
C PRO A 206 24.87 14.78 -0.15
N LEU A 207 25.32 14.85 1.09
CA LEU A 207 24.43 14.94 2.24
C LEU A 207 23.74 16.33 2.21
N ALA A 208 22.43 16.36 2.07
CA ALA A 208 21.66 17.59 2.12
C ALA A 208 21.47 18.08 3.56
N GLN A 209 21.39 19.39 3.74
CA GLN A 209 21.07 19.98 5.04
C GLN A 209 19.62 19.69 5.40
N VAL A 210 19.41 19.13 6.59
CA VAL A 210 18.07 18.78 7.09
C VAL A 210 17.33 20.06 7.46
N HIS A 211 16.25 20.39 6.75
CA HIS A 211 15.28 21.39 7.19
C HIS A 211 14.20 20.69 8.00
N ALA A 212 14.07 21.06 9.28
CA ALA A 212 13.02 20.52 10.13
C ALA A 212 11.64 20.98 9.61
N PRO A 213 10.70 20.07 9.29
CA PRO A 213 9.35 20.46 8.92
C PRO A 213 8.60 20.99 10.15
N ASN A 214 7.75 22.02 9.95
CA ASN A 214 6.83 22.49 10.97
C ASN A 214 5.82 21.40 11.30
N PRO A 215 5.73 20.91 12.56
CA PRO A 215 4.83 19.81 12.90
C PRO A 215 3.38 20.31 12.95
N VAL A 216 2.50 19.70 12.16
CA VAL A 216 1.05 19.83 12.33
C VAL A 216 0.58 18.75 13.29
N ARG A 217 -0.26 19.11 14.28
CA ARG A 217 -0.82 18.15 15.24
C ARG A 217 -1.87 17.28 14.55
N LEU A 218 -1.79 15.96 14.74
CA LEU A 218 -2.80 15.01 14.26
C LEU A 218 -4.21 15.27 14.83
N SER A 219 -4.29 15.99 15.94
CA SER A 219 -5.53 16.38 16.62
C SER A 219 -6.16 17.68 16.09
N ASP A 220 -5.64 18.27 14.99
CA ASP A 220 -6.22 19.49 14.40
C ASP A 220 -7.66 19.22 13.95
N PRO A 221 -8.65 19.98 14.44
CA PRO A 221 -10.06 19.79 14.11
C PRO A 221 -10.34 19.87 12.60
N ARG A 222 -9.56 20.69 11.87
CA ARG A 222 -9.68 20.88 10.42
C ARG A 222 -9.37 19.59 9.64
N LEU A 223 -8.49 18.74 10.19
CA LEU A 223 -8.07 17.48 9.57
C LEU A 223 -8.89 16.27 10.01
N ARG A 224 -9.75 16.39 11.04
CA ARG A 224 -10.49 15.27 11.62
C ARG A 224 -11.24 14.46 10.57
N ARG A 225 -11.97 15.12 9.69
CA ARG A 225 -12.77 14.45 8.64
C ARG A 225 -11.88 13.79 7.57
N PRO A 226 -10.93 14.49 6.91
CA PRO A 226 -10.08 13.86 5.93
C PRO A 226 -9.24 12.70 6.51
N LEU A 227 -8.79 12.78 7.77
CA LEU A 227 -8.07 11.70 8.44
C LEU A 227 -8.95 10.47 8.67
N LEU A 228 -10.20 10.67 9.13
CA LEU A 228 -11.16 9.58 9.31
C LEU A 228 -11.50 8.90 7.98
N VAL A 229 -11.71 9.68 6.91
CA VAL A 229 -11.95 9.13 5.56
C VAL A 229 -10.74 8.34 5.07
N ALA A 230 -9.54 8.87 5.22
CA ALA A 230 -8.30 8.23 4.79
C ALA A 230 -8.04 6.91 5.55
N PHE A 231 -8.24 6.91 6.87
CA PHE A 231 -8.16 5.72 7.72
C PHE A 231 -9.18 4.67 7.30
N SER A 232 -10.47 5.06 7.20
CA SER A 232 -11.57 4.14 6.86
C SER A 232 -11.40 3.55 5.46
N ALA A 233 -10.97 4.35 4.49
CA ALA A 233 -10.71 3.89 3.13
C ALA A 233 -9.60 2.83 3.10
N MET A 234 -8.47 3.08 3.77
CA MET A 234 -7.36 2.13 3.79
C MET A 234 -7.69 0.87 4.60
N LEU A 235 -8.36 1.02 5.75
CA LEU A 235 -8.86 -0.09 6.56
C LEU A 235 -9.76 -1.01 5.71
N SER A 236 -10.73 -0.43 4.99
CA SER A 236 -11.68 -1.18 4.16
C SER A 236 -10.98 -1.98 3.05
N ILE A 237 -9.99 -1.37 2.40
CA ILE A 237 -9.21 -2.06 1.36
C ILE A 237 -8.43 -3.23 1.96
N THR A 238 -7.69 -3.02 3.04
CA THR A 238 -6.81 -4.06 3.59
C THR A 238 -7.59 -5.19 4.27
N VAL A 239 -8.73 -4.90 4.88
CA VAL A 239 -9.69 -5.91 5.36
C VAL A 239 -10.17 -6.78 4.19
N SER A 240 -10.61 -6.15 3.10
CA SER A 240 -11.17 -6.88 1.95
C SER A 240 -10.10 -7.66 1.19
N GLN A 241 -8.88 -7.14 1.09
CA GLN A 241 -7.76 -7.82 0.44
C GLN A 241 -7.37 -9.12 1.15
N ILE A 242 -7.36 -9.15 2.49
CA ILE A 242 -7.05 -10.37 3.23
C ILE A 242 -8.22 -11.35 3.24
N ALA A 243 -9.46 -10.84 3.34
CA ALA A 243 -10.65 -11.66 3.43
C ALA A 243 -10.98 -12.40 2.13
N VAL A 244 -10.63 -11.84 0.95
CA VAL A 244 -11.06 -12.38 -0.35
C VAL A 244 -10.55 -13.79 -0.62
N GLY A 245 -9.31 -14.11 -0.24
CA GLY A 245 -8.75 -15.45 -0.42
C GLY A 245 -9.44 -16.51 0.44
N PHE A 246 -9.73 -16.19 1.69
CA PHE A 246 -10.50 -17.06 2.59
C PHE A 246 -11.96 -17.20 2.12
N PHE A 247 -12.58 -16.12 1.66
CA PHE A 247 -13.94 -16.13 1.15
C PHE A 247 -14.10 -17.04 -0.08
N ALA A 248 -13.10 -17.05 -0.95
CA ALA A 248 -13.07 -17.93 -2.11
C ALA A 248 -13.01 -19.42 -1.70
N LEU A 249 -12.25 -19.76 -0.66
CA LEU A 249 -12.18 -21.11 -0.11
C LEU A 249 -13.47 -21.51 0.61
N ASP A 250 -13.88 -20.72 1.60
CA ASP A 250 -14.90 -21.13 2.56
C ASP A 250 -16.33 -20.91 2.02
N ARG A 251 -16.56 -19.80 1.32
CA ARG A 251 -17.91 -19.43 0.84
C ARG A 251 -18.18 -19.89 -0.58
N LEU A 252 -17.21 -19.73 -1.49
CA LEU A 252 -17.33 -20.21 -2.86
C LEU A 252 -16.95 -21.70 -3.00
N ARG A 253 -16.39 -22.30 -1.93
CA ARG A 253 -15.99 -23.72 -1.86
C ARG A 253 -15.00 -24.12 -2.97
N LEU A 254 -14.09 -23.22 -3.32
CA LEU A 254 -13.07 -23.46 -4.33
C LEU A 254 -11.88 -24.20 -3.71
N GLU A 255 -11.19 -24.99 -4.51
CA GLU A 255 -9.91 -25.58 -4.13
C GLU A 255 -8.83 -24.49 -3.98
N ALA A 256 -7.72 -24.81 -3.30
CA ALA A 256 -6.69 -23.83 -2.94
C ALA A 256 -6.12 -23.08 -4.16
N GLY A 257 -5.89 -23.77 -5.29
CA GLY A 257 -5.40 -23.17 -6.53
C GLY A 257 -6.43 -22.21 -7.16
N ASP A 258 -7.68 -22.65 -7.25
CA ASP A 258 -8.77 -21.86 -7.83
C ASP A 258 -9.14 -20.68 -6.93
N ALA A 259 -9.08 -20.84 -5.61
CA ALA A 259 -9.30 -19.77 -4.65
C ALA A 259 -8.19 -18.70 -4.74
N ALA A 260 -6.93 -19.11 -4.90
CA ALA A 260 -5.81 -18.19 -5.13
C ALA A 260 -6.00 -17.41 -6.43
N GLN A 261 -6.44 -18.10 -7.49
CA GLN A 261 -6.75 -17.45 -8.76
C GLN A 261 -7.92 -16.50 -8.64
N ALA A 262 -9.02 -16.90 -8.01
CA ALA A 262 -10.21 -16.06 -7.82
C ALA A 262 -9.86 -14.77 -7.02
N ALA A 263 -9.08 -14.90 -5.95
CA ALA A 263 -8.60 -13.78 -5.16
C ALA A 263 -7.69 -12.85 -5.97
N GLY A 264 -6.73 -13.40 -6.71
CA GLY A 264 -5.81 -12.62 -7.54
C GLY A 264 -6.53 -11.86 -8.66
N ILE A 265 -7.53 -12.46 -9.32
CA ILE A 265 -8.37 -11.78 -10.32
C ILE A 265 -9.19 -10.65 -9.66
N ALA A 266 -9.81 -10.90 -8.49
CA ALA A 266 -10.55 -9.87 -7.76
C ALA A 266 -9.65 -8.66 -7.44
N LEU A 267 -8.43 -8.89 -6.95
CA LEU A 267 -7.46 -7.82 -6.67
C LEU A 267 -6.95 -7.13 -7.94
N THR A 268 -6.88 -7.83 -9.07
CA THR A 268 -6.56 -7.24 -10.37
C THR A 268 -7.70 -6.32 -10.83
N CYS A 269 -8.95 -6.75 -10.67
CA CYS A 269 -10.14 -5.93 -10.95
C CYS A 269 -10.13 -4.63 -10.14
N VAL A 270 -9.65 -4.66 -8.87
CA VAL A 270 -9.46 -3.45 -8.04
C VAL A 270 -8.54 -2.46 -8.75
N GLY A 271 -7.40 -2.93 -9.23
CA GLY A 271 -6.44 -2.03 -9.89
C GLY A 271 -6.97 -1.43 -11.19
N VAL A 272 -7.63 -2.24 -12.02
CA VAL A 272 -8.27 -1.77 -13.26
C VAL A 272 -9.36 -0.75 -12.95
N ALA A 273 -10.21 -1.01 -11.95
CA ALA A 273 -11.28 -0.10 -11.55
C ALA A 273 -10.74 1.25 -11.05
N LEU A 274 -9.66 1.23 -10.25
CA LEU A 274 -9.01 2.46 -9.78
C LEU A 274 -8.46 3.30 -10.96
N MET A 275 -7.84 2.65 -11.96
CA MET A 275 -7.35 3.36 -13.15
C MET A 275 -8.50 3.98 -13.96
N LEU A 276 -9.57 3.23 -14.18
CA LEU A 276 -10.75 3.73 -14.89
C LEU A 276 -11.42 4.88 -14.14
N ALA A 277 -11.53 4.80 -12.82
CA ALA A 277 -12.05 5.88 -11.99
C ALA A 277 -11.22 7.16 -12.14
N GLN A 278 -9.88 7.07 -12.21
CA GLN A 278 -9.02 8.22 -12.44
C GLN A 278 -9.23 8.87 -13.81
N VAL A 279 -9.45 8.05 -14.85
CA VAL A 279 -9.78 8.57 -16.20
C VAL A 279 -11.13 9.30 -16.18
N PHE A 280 -12.11 8.71 -15.50
CA PHE A 280 -13.44 9.30 -15.38
C PHE A 280 -13.43 10.61 -14.59
N LEU A 281 -12.67 10.67 -13.51
CA LEU A 281 -12.51 11.85 -12.66
C LEU A 281 -11.96 13.08 -13.41
N ARG A 282 -11.11 12.87 -14.42
CA ARG A 282 -10.56 13.98 -15.22
C ARG A 282 -11.64 14.80 -15.95
N ARG A 283 -12.84 14.24 -16.09
CA ARG A 283 -14.00 14.88 -16.76
C ARG A 283 -15.01 15.46 -15.77
N LEU A 284 -14.78 15.28 -14.45
CA LEU A 284 -15.74 15.69 -13.41
C LEU A 284 -15.14 16.81 -12.56
N GLU A 285 -15.85 17.92 -12.49
CA GLU A 285 -15.54 19.05 -11.61
C GLU A 285 -16.35 18.96 -10.29
N TRP A 286 -16.28 17.82 -9.62
CA TRP A 286 -17.02 17.63 -8.38
C TRP A 286 -16.22 18.14 -7.18
N PRO A 287 -16.88 18.81 -6.21
CA PRO A 287 -16.23 19.18 -4.97
C PRO A 287 -15.83 17.91 -4.18
N PRO A 288 -14.73 17.97 -3.41
CA PRO A 288 -14.20 16.82 -2.67
C PRO A 288 -15.23 16.13 -1.78
N ALA A 289 -16.11 16.90 -1.14
CA ALA A 289 -17.16 16.36 -0.28
C ALA A 289 -18.18 15.50 -1.05
N LYS A 290 -18.55 15.90 -2.29
CA LYS A 290 -19.44 15.11 -3.16
C LYS A 290 -18.74 13.84 -3.64
N MET A 291 -17.47 13.93 -3.99
CA MET A 291 -16.66 12.78 -4.39
C MET A 291 -16.56 11.74 -3.27
N ILE A 292 -16.34 12.16 -2.01
CA ILE A 292 -16.33 11.27 -0.84
C ILE A 292 -17.70 10.60 -0.69
N ARG A 293 -18.79 11.39 -0.73
CA ARG A 293 -20.16 10.86 -0.55
C ARG A 293 -20.48 9.80 -1.60
N VAL A 294 -20.35 10.14 -2.86
CA VAL A 294 -20.69 9.24 -3.97
C VAL A 294 -19.73 8.04 -4.01
N GLY A 295 -18.44 8.29 -3.91
CA GLY A 295 -17.42 7.24 -3.96
C GLY A 295 -17.54 6.23 -2.81
N ALA A 296 -17.72 6.72 -1.57
CA ALA A 296 -17.89 5.86 -0.41
C ALA A 296 -19.22 5.07 -0.47
N SER A 297 -20.30 5.66 -0.99
CA SER A 297 -21.56 4.93 -1.20
C SER A 297 -21.42 3.83 -2.25
N ILE A 298 -20.81 4.10 -3.40
CA ILE A 298 -20.53 3.08 -4.43
C ILE A 298 -19.66 1.97 -3.84
N SER A 299 -18.59 2.32 -3.12
CA SER A 299 -17.69 1.34 -2.50
C SER A 299 -18.40 0.51 -1.43
N GLY A 300 -19.20 1.15 -0.58
CA GLY A 300 -19.96 0.48 0.47
C GLY A 300 -20.94 -0.54 -0.09
N LEU A 301 -21.68 -0.18 -1.12
CA LEU A 301 -22.59 -1.09 -1.84
C LEU A 301 -21.83 -2.20 -2.56
N GLY A 302 -20.67 -1.90 -3.17
CA GLY A 302 -19.82 -2.88 -3.81
C GLY A 302 -19.32 -3.95 -2.83
N PHE A 303 -18.85 -3.55 -1.64
CA PHE A 303 -18.44 -4.50 -0.62
C PHE A 303 -19.63 -5.27 -0.03
N ALA A 304 -20.78 -4.63 0.17
CA ALA A 304 -21.99 -5.35 0.58
C ALA A 304 -22.41 -6.39 -0.46
N ALA A 305 -22.31 -6.08 -1.75
CA ALA A 305 -22.56 -7.04 -2.83
C ALA A 305 -21.54 -8.19 -2.83
N ALA A 306 -20.27 -7.94 -2.48
CA ALA A 306 -19.24 -8.98 -2.34
C ALA A 306 -19.60 -9.99 -1.24
N ALA A 307 -20.19 -9.56 -0.14
CA ALA A 307 -20.67 -10.45 0.94
C ALA A 307 -21.76 -11.44 0.46
N LEU A 308 -22.50 -11.07 -0.58
CA LEU A 308 -23.58 -11.89 -1.17
C LEU A 308 -23.09 -12.78 -2.32
N ALA A 309 -21.81 -12.72 -2.68
CA ALA A 309 -21.28 -13.49 -3.80
C ALA A 309 -21.38 -14.99 -3.54
N THR A 310 -21.87 -15.72 -4.55
CA THR A 310 -21.98 -17.19 -4.58
C THR A 310 -21.09 -17.81 -5.64
N GLN A 311 -20.52 -16.97 -6.53
CA GLN A 311 -19.66 -17.37 -7.64
C GLN A 311 -18.52 -16.36 -7.82
N ALA A 312 -17.37 -16.80 -8.34
CA ALA A 312 -16.20 -15.97 -8.53
C ALA A 312 -16.45 -14.74 -9.46
N PRO A 313 -17.15 -14.84 -10.59
CA PRO A 313 -17.44 -13.66 -11.43
C PRO A 313 -18.23 -12.56 -10.70
N TRP A 314 -19.18 -12.93 -9.85
CA TRP A 314 -19.90 -11.97 -9.02
C TRP A 314 -18.94 -11.24 -8.05
N LEU A 315 -18.07 -12.01 -7.39
CA LEU A 315 -17.06 -11.46 -6.47
C LEU A 315 -16.15 -10.45 -7.19
N TRP A 316 -15.71 -10.76 -8.41
CA TRP A 316 -14.88 -9.87 -9.24
C TRP A 316 -15.60 -8.58 -9.59
N GLY A 317 -16.86 -8.68 -10.03
CA GLY A 317 -17.70 -7.51 -10.33
C GLY A 317 -17.94 -6.63 -9.10
N ALA A 318 -18.21 -7.24 -7.95
CA ALA A 318 -18.41 -6.53 -6.68
C ALA A 318 -17.13 -5.80 -6.23
N PHE A 319 -15.95 -6.43 -6.32
CA PHE A 319 -14.66 -5.80 -6.05
C PHE A 319 -14.34 -4.67 -7.03
N PHE A 320 -14.69 -4.83 -8.31
CA PHE A 320 -14.56 -3.79 -9.30
C PHE A 320 -15.39 -2.55 -8.93
N VAL A 321 -16.67 -2.72 -8.59
CA VAL A 321 -17.57 -1.62 -8.19
C VAL A 321 -17.06 -0.95 -6.92
N ALA A 322 -16.67 -1.73 -5.91
CA ALA A 322 -16.11 -1.20 -4.67
C ALA A 322 -14.85 -0.36 -4.93
N ALA A 323 -13.93 -0.84 -5.74
CA ALA A 323 -12.70 -0.14 -6.06
C ALA A 323 -12.92 1.08 -6.96
N PHE A 324 -13.88 1.02 -7.89
CA PHE A 324 -14.25 2.17 -8.69
C PHE A 324 -14.71 3.33 -7.81
N GLY A 325 -15.56 3.08 -6.81
CA GLY A 325 -15.94 4.06 -5.81
C GLY A 325 -14.76 4.60 -5.01
N MET A 326 -13.81 3.73 -4.60
CA MET A 326 -12.58 4.15 -3.89
C MET A 326 -11.73 5.09 -4.75
N GLY A 327 -11.74 4.94 -6.06
CA GLY A 327 -11.04 5.84 -6.97
C GLY A 327 -11.47 7.31 -6.84
N PHE A 328 -12.70 7.58 -6.41
CA PHE A 328 -13.17 8.93 -6.07
C PHE A 328 -12.74 9.36 -4.66
N VAL A 329 -12.73 8.44 -3.71
CA VAL A 329 -12.44 8.73 -2.30
C VAL A 329 -10.98 9.13 -2.08
N PHE A 330 -10.02 8.44 -2.73
CA PHE A 330 -8.59 8.69 -2.53
C PHE A 330 -8.14 10.11 -2.86
N PRO A 331 -8.41 10.68 -4.04
CA PRO A 331 -8.04 12.06 -4.32
C PRO A 331 -8.86 13.05 -3.50
N ALA A 332 -10.11 12.70 -3.16
CA ALA A 332 -11.02 13.60 -2.49
C ALA A 332 -10.62 13.92 -1.03
N PHE A 333 -10.22 12.93 -0.23
CA PHE A 333 -9.77 13.24 1.13
C PHE A 333 -8.45 14.01 1.15
N SER A 334 -7.56 13.76 0.19
CA SER A 334 -6.30 14.50 0.03
C SER A 334 -6.57 15.96 -0.35
N ALA A 335 -7.48 16.19 -1.30
CA ALA A 335 -7.91 17.54 -1.69
C ALA A 335 -8.65 18.26 -0.54
N LEU A 336 -9.53 17.54 0.19
CA LEU A 336 -10.24 18.12 1.34
C LEU A 336 -9.25 18.57 2.44
N ALA A 337 -8.21 17.78 2.71
CA ALA A 337 -7.18 18.12 3.66
C ALA A 337 -6.34 19.33 3.19
N ALA A 338 -5.93 19.32 1.93
CA ALA A 338 -5.14 20.43 1.36
C ALA A 338 -5.92 21.76 1.38
N ASN A 339 -7.22 21.73 1.08
CA ASN A 339 -8.07 22.92 1.07
C ASN A 339 -8.35 23.48 2.48
N ALA A 340 -8.23 22.66 3.52
CA ALA A 340 -8.44 23.06 4.91
C ALA A 340 -7.21 23.72 5.56
N MET A 341 -6.04 23.68 4.91
CA MET A 341 -4.76 24.05 5.50
C MET A 341 -4.04 25.12 4.68
N HIS A 342 -3.21 25.93 5.35
CA HIS A 342 -2.38 26.91 4.66
C HIS A 342 -1.26 26.26 3.84
N ALA A 343 -0.76 26.97 2.83
CA ALA A 343 0.27 26.46 1.93
C ALA A 343 1.55 25.99 2.66
N SER A 344 1.93 26.66 3.77
CA SER A 344 3.07 26.29 4.61
C SER A 344 2.86 25.00 5.43
N GLU A 345 1.62 24.55 5.62
CA GLU A 345 1.23 23.36 6.41
C GLU A 345 0.99 22.12 5.54
N GLN A 346 0.96 22.25 4.21
CA GLN A 346 0.56 21.16 3.29
C GLN A 346 1.46 19.92 3.38
N GLY A 347 2.77 20.11 3.59
CA GLY A 347 3.71 18.99 3.76
C GLY A 347 3.40 18.15 5.01
N ALA A 348 3.15 18.80 6.14
CA ALA A 348 2.79 18.15 7.39
C ALA A 348 1.38 17.49 7.30
N THR A 349 0.46 18.13 6.58
CA THR A 349 -0.88 17.60 6.28
C THR A 349 -0.82 16.31 5.48
N ALA A 350 -0.02 16.28 4.42
CA ALA A 350 0.20 15.05 3.63
C ALA A 350 0.80 13.92 4.49
N GLY A 351 1.72 14.26 5.41
CA GLY A 351 2.25 13.32 6.39
C GLY A 351 1.19 12.75 7.33
N SER A 352 0.27 13.61 7.80
CA SER A 352 -0.84 13.20 8.68
C SER A 352 -1.82 12.27 7.97
N ILE A 353 -2.16 12.55 6.71
CA ILE A 353 -2.97 11.68 5.86
C ILE A 353 -2.28 10.33 5.66
N GLY A 354 -0.98 10.33 5.34
CA GLY A 354 -0.20 9.10 5.22
C GLY A 354 -0.17 8.26 6.51
N ALA A 355 -0.08 8.91 7.68
CA ALA A 355 -0.15 8.24 8.98
C ALA A 355 -1.52 7.60 9.23
N ALA A 356 -2.63 8.29 8.89
CA ALA A 356 -3.98 7.74 9.00
C ALA A 356 -4.18 6.53 8.08
N GLN A 357 -3.72 6.61 6.84
CA GLN A 357 -3.72 5.48 5.91
C GLN A 357 -2.87 4.32 6.43
N GLY A 358 -1.68 4.61 6.95
CA GLY A 358 -0.78 3.61 7.53
C GLY A 358 -1.42 2.86 8.70
N MET A 359 -2.13 3.56 9.59
CA MET A 359 -2.88 2.92 10.68
C MET A 359 -3.96 1.97 10.15
N GLY A 360 -4.74 2.40 9.13
CA GLY A 360 -5.73 1.55 8.48
C GLY A 360 -5.10 0.30 7.84
N ALA A 361 -3.95 0.46 7.18
CA ALA A 361 -3.22 -0.63 6.56
C ALA A 361 -2.65 -1.64 7.57
N VAL A 362 -2.23 -1.19 8.74
CA VAL A 362 -1.68 -2.04 9.81
C VAL A 362 -2.79 -2.80 10.55
N ILE A 363 -3.86 -2.10 10.91
CA ILE A 363 -4.96 -2.68 11.70
C ILE A 363 -5.84 -3.60 10.85
N GLY A 364 -6.06 -3.25 9.59
CA GLY A 364 -7.04 -3.90 8.71
C GLY A 364 -6.90 -5.41 8.57
N PRO A 365 -5.71 -5.95 8.28
CA PRO A 365 -5.57 -7.39 8.06
C PRO A 365 -5.93 -8.23 9.29
N LEU A 366 -5.47 -7.82 10.48
CA LEU A 366 -5.80 -8.54 11.72
C LEU A 366 -7.28 -8.36 12.09
N ALA A 367 -7.79 -7.13 12.05
CA ALA A 367 -9.20 -6.86 12.35
C ALA A 367 -10.12 -7.59 11.37
N GLY A 368 -9.80 -7.58 10.08
CA GLY A 368 -10.55 -8.28 9.04
C GLY A 368 -10.61 -9.78 9.27
N THR A 369 -9.50 -10.41 9.63
CA THR A 369 -9.46 -11.86 9.87
C THR A 369 -10.11 -12.27 11.19
N LEU A 370 -10.09 -11.43 12.23
CA LEU A 370 -10.82 -11.66 13.46
C LEU A 370 -12.34 -11.60 13.24
N VAL A 371 -12.80 -10.60 12.48
CA VAL A 371 -14.22 -10.50 12.10
C VAL A 371 -14.63 -11.63 11.15
N TYR A 372 -13.73 -12.04 10.26
CA TYR A 372 -13.96 -13.18 9.35
C TYR A 372 -14.19 -14.49 10.08
N ALA A 373 -13.52 -14.71 11.21
CA ALA A 373 -13.67 -15.91 12.03
C ALA A 373 -15.08 -16.08 12.62
N LEU A 374 -15.86 -15.00 12.71
CA LEU A 374 -17.27 -15.05 13.16
C LEU A 374 -18.21 -15.45 12.01
N ASP A 375 -18.07 -14.85 10.85
CA ASP A 375 -18.78 -15.20 9.63
C ASP A 375 -18.00 -14.64 8.41
N PRO A 376 -17.82 -15.42 7.32
CA PRO A 376 -17.11 -15.00 6.12
C PRO A 376 -17.65 -13.73 5.45
N ARG A 377 -18.90 -13.36 5.65
CA ARG A 377 -19.56 -12.18 5.07
C ARG A 377 -19.29 -10.90 5.87
N LEU A 378 -19.08 -11.05 7.19
CA LEU A 378 -19.00 -9.90 8.10
C LEU A 378 -17.90 -8.89 7.75
N PRO A 379 -16.69 -9.27 7.32
CA PRO A 379 -15.68 -8.29 6.93
C PRO A 379 -16.17 -7.34 5.83
N PHE A 380 -16.83 -7.89 4.80
CA PHE A 380 -17.35 -7.10 3.68
C PHE A 380 -18.54 -6.23 4.08
N LEU A 381 -19.45 -6.75 4.91
CA LEU A 381 -20.57 -5.98 5.43
C LEU A 381 -20.11 -4.86 6.37
N ALA A 382 -19.13 -5.15 7.24
CA ALA A 382 -18.58 -4.17 8.17
C ALA A 382 -17.90 -3.00 7.45
N VAL A 383 -17.05 -3.29 6.45
CA VAL A 383 -16.41 -2.24 5.66
C VAL A 383 -17.41 -1.51 4.77
N GLY A 384 -18.42 -2.23 4.25
CA GLY A 384 -19.52 -1.63 3.51
C GLY A 384 -20.29 -0.61 4.35
N ALA A 385 -20.70 -1.00 5.56
CA ALA A 385 -21.37 -0.13 6.52
C ALA A 385 -20.50 1.05 6.94
N LEU A 386 -19.21 0.81 7.25
CA LEU A 386 -18.27 1.88 7.60
C LEU A 386 -18.17 2.94 6.50
N LEU A 387 -18.05 2.52 5.24
CA LEU A 387 -17.94 3.44 4.12
C LEU A 387 -19.23 4.22 3.86
N LEU A 388 -20.38 3.56 4.00
CA LEU A 388 -21.69 4.24 3.93
C LEU A 388 -21.82 5.29 5.03
N LEU A 389 -21.46 4.97 6.28
CA LEU A 389 -21.47 5.91 7.40
C LEU A 389 -20.55 7.11 7.14
N VAL A 390 -19.31 6.86 6.68
CA VAL A 390 -18.34 7.92 6.34
C VAL A 390 -18.81 8.77 5.17
N GLY A 391 -19.42 8.17 4.15
CA GLY A 391 -19.98 8.86 2.99
C GLY A 391 -21.17 9.74 3.33
N LEU A 392 -22.04 9.27 4.22
CA LEU A 392 -23.25 9.98 4.66
C LEU A 392 -22.98 10.98 5.79
N TRP A 393 -21.79 10.98 6.38
CA TRP A 393 -21.45 11.92 7.44
C TRP A 393 -21.64 13.37 6.97
N PRO A 394 -22.50 14.15 7.66
CA PRO A 394 -22.85 15.49 7.23
C PRO A 394 -21.59 16.38 7.13
N VAL A 395 -21.48 17.10 6.04
CA VAL A 395 -20.52 18.20 5.91
C VAL A 395 -21.06 19.30 6.81
N ALA A 396 -20.37 19.62 7.89
CA ALA A 396 -20.61 20.90 8.52
C ALA A 396 -20.35 21.96 7.43
N THR A 397 -21.38 22.52 6.91
CA THR A 397 -21.33 23.69 6.02
C THR A 397 -20.88 24.86 6.89
N ASP A 398 -19.57 25.00 7.07
CA ASP A 398 -19.02 26.25 7.57
C ASP A 398 -19.17 27.26 6.41
N GLN A 399 -20.35 27.86 6.37
CA GLN A 399 -20.62 29.07 5.60
C GLN A 399 -19.81 30.18 6.31
N ARG A 400 -18.57 30.36 5.88
CA ARG A 400 -17.90 31.64 6.08
C ARG A 400 -17.76 32.29 4.71
N HIS A 401 -18.67 33.28 4.55
CA HIS A 401 -18.56 34.33 3.56
C HIS A 401 -17.27 35.12 3.72
#